data_a521c0e83a5f03dc61005d86caf48f75
#
_entry.id   a521c0e83a5f03dc61005d86caf48f75
#
_cell.length_a   1.000
_cell.length_b   1.000
_cell.length_c   1.000
_cell.angle_alpha   90.00
_cell.angle_beta   90.00
_cell.angle_gamma   90.00
#
_symmetry.space_group_name_H-M   'P 1'
#
loop_
_entity.id
_entity.type
_entity.pdbx_description
1 polymer ?
#
loop_
_entity_poly.entity_id
_entity_poly.type
_entity_poly.pdbx_seq_one_letter_code
_entity_poly.pdbx_strand_id
1 'polypeptide(L)'
;ERIESLLALRELHDRYGHIQEVIIQPFRPKPGTLMADQIGADDDELKWSIAVARIIFGPEMSIQAPPNLSPDSEIELIAAGINDFGGVSPVTPDHVNPEAPWPQLAVLKKNTEQANKVLVARLPIYPRYLSAGSSWVSSSIADDLLRHVDASGLARTDSWVPGELTKAPFSVGQFKKVHKGSYIGRIEKRLDQGLELSE
;
A
#
# COMPACT_ATOMS: atom_id res chain seq x y z
N GLU A 1 -11.83 -10.09 -21.55
CA GLU A 1 -10.35 -10.02 -21.54
C GLU A 1 -9.80 -9.57 -20.17
N ARG A 2 -10.11 -8.35 -19.62
CA ARG A 2 -9.60 -7.92 -18.30
C ARG A 2 -9.99 -8.86 -17.16
N ILE A 3 -11.25 -9.31 -17.12
CA ILE A 3 -11.72 -10.28 -16.11
C ILE A 3 -10.96 -11.60 -16.24
N GLU A 4 -10.78 -12.11 -17.44
CA GLU A 4 -10.05 -13.36 -17.70
C GLU A 4 -8.60 -13.27 -17.24
N SER A 5 -7.94 -12.12 -17.46
CA SER A 5 -6.59 -11.86 -16.98
C SER A 5 -6.53 -11.87 -15.44
N LEU A 6 -7.49 -11.22 -14.77
CA LEU A 6 -7.56 -11.21 -13.31
C LEU A 6 -7.85 -12.61 -12.74
N LEU A 7 -8.71 -13.40 -13.38
CA LEU A 7 -8.99 -14.78 -12.98
C LEU A 7 -7.75 -15.68 -13.16
N ALA A 8 -7.00 -15.52 -14.25
CA ALA A 8 -5.76 -16.25 -14.46
C ALA A 8 -4.69 -15.91 -13.41
N LEU A 9 -4.54 -14.62 -13.07
CA LEU A 9 -3.66 -14.19 -11.97
C LEU A 9 -4.12 -14.75 -10.62
N ARG A 10 -5.43 -14.79 -10.37
CA ARG A 10 -5.99 -15.38 -9.15
C ARG A 10 -5.68 -16.87 -9.06
N GLU A 11 -5.84 -17.63 -10.14
CA GLU A 11 -5.51 -19.05 -10.18
C GLU A 11 -4.03 -19.31 -9.88
N LEU A 12 -3.13 -18.49 -10.46
CA LEU A 12 -1.69 -18.58 -10.17
C LEU A 12 -1.40 -18.25 -8.70
N HIS A 13 -2.05 -17.23 -8.15
CA HIS A 13 -1.87 -16.89 -6.76
C HIS A 13 -2.36 -17.97 -5.81
N ASP A 14 -3.52 -18.56 -6.08
CA ASP A 14 -4.08 -19.65 -5.28
C ASP A 14 -3.17 -20.90 -5.28
N ARG A 15 -2.48 -21.14 -6.40
CA ARG A 15 -1.55 -22.27 -6.54
C ARG A 15 -0.21 -22.04 -5.85
N TYR A 16 0.36 -20.85 -5.95
CA TYR A 16 1.76 -20.60 -5.58
C TYR A 16 1.93 -19.59 -4.43
N GLY A 17 0.93 -18.80 -4.12
CA GLY A 17 0.98 -17.77 -3.06
C GLY A 17 1.99 -16.64 -3.29
N HIS A 18 2.52 -16.48 -4.52
CA HIS A 18 3.68 -15.65 -4.83
C HIS A 18 3.36 -14.21 -5.25
N ILE A 19 2.10 -13.90 -5.56
CA ILE A 19 1.70 -12.54 -5.94
C ILE A 19 1.51 -11.71 -4.68
N GLN A 20 2.40 -10.75 -4.46
CA GLN A 20 2.31 -9.85 -3.32
C GLN A 20 1.21 -8.80 -3.49
N GLU A 21 1.11 -8.28 -4.71
CA GLU A 21 0.22 -7.17 -5.05
C GLU A 21 -0.25 -7.29 -6.50
N VAL A 22 -1.40 -6.69 -6.76
CA VAL A 22 -1.91 -6.47 -8.12
C VAL A 22 -1.98 -4.97 -8.34
N ILE A 23 -1.22 -4.47 -9.30
CA ILE A 23 -1.19 -3.05 -9.65
C ILE A 23 -2.17 -2.82 -10.79
N ILE A 24 -3.13 -1.93 -10.57
CA ILE A 24 -4.09 -1.50 -11.60
C ILE A 24 -3.85 -0.04 -11.88
N GLN A 25 -3.45 0.26 -13.11
CA GLN A 25 -3.18 1.62 -13.52
C GLN A 25 -3.82 1.93 -14.88
N PRO A 26 -4.26 3.18 -15.10
CA PRO A 26 -4.83 3.56 -16.38
C PRO A 26 -3.77 3.57 -17.47
N PHE A 27 -4.13 3.07 -18.65
CA PHE A 27 -3.30 3.25 -19.83
C PHE A 27 -3.23 4.74 -20.19
N ARG A 28 -2.03 5.26 -20.38
CA ARG A 28 -1.76 6.61 -20.84
C ARG A 28 -0.94 6.56 -22.13
N PRO A 29 -1.49 6.96 -23.29
CA PRO A 29 -0.76 6.96 -24.54
C PRO A 29 0.47 7.89 -24.45
N LYS A 30 1.58 7.46 -25.04
CA LYS A 30 2.84 8.22 -24.99
C LYS A 30 3.28 8.59 -26.40
N PRO A 31 3.68 9.86 -26.64
CA PRO A 31 4.26 10.28 -27.92
C PRO A 31 5.46 9.40 -28.31
N GLY A 32 5.57 9.08 -29.59
CA GLY A 32 6.67 8.26 -30.11
C GLY A 32 6.54 6.76 -29.86
N THR A 33 5.43 6.28 -29.32
CA THR A 33 5.13 4.84 -29.17
C THR A 33 4.13 4.36 -30.23
N LEU A 34 4.05 3.05 -30.44
CA LEU A 34 3.05 2.45 -31.36
C LEU A 34 1.60 2.71 -30.94
N MET A 35 1.37 3.07 -29.68
CA MET A 35 0.04 3.32 -29.13
C MET A 35 -0.21 4.82 -28.85
N ALA A 36 0.58 5.70 -29.44
CA ALA A 36 0.47 7.15 -29.20
C ALA A 36 -0.92 7.73 -29.52
N ASP A 37 -1.58 7.17 -30.54
CA ASP A 37 -2.89 7.65 -31.04
C ASP A 37 -4.07 6.88 -30.43
N GLN A 38 -3.82 6.00 -29.45
CA GLN A 38 -4.89 5.26 -28.79
C GLN A 38 -5.58 6.12 -27.75
N ILE A 39 -6.86 5.80 -27.49
CA ILE A 39 -7.62 6.44 -26.41
C ILE A 39 -7.10 5.91 -25.08
N GLY A 40 -6.77 6.81 -24.15
CA GLY A 40 -6.41 6.47 -22.79
C GLY A 40 -7.61 5.89 -22.03
N ALA A 41 -7.34 5.14 -20.97
CA ALA A 41 -8.38 4.67 -20.07
C ALA A 41 -8.95 5.84 -19.27
N ASP A 42 -10.26 5.86 -19.07
CA ASP A 42 -10.93 6.82 -18.21
C ASP A 42 -10.96 6.36 -16.73
N ASP A 43 -11.36 7.26 -15.85
CA ASP A 43 -11.37 6.98 -14.41
C ASP A 43 -12.48 5.99 -14.01
N ASP A 44 -13.57 5.90 -14.76
CA ASP A 44 -14.63 4.93 -14.47
C ASP A 44 -14.21 3.51 -14.85
N GLU A 45 -13.48 3.34 -15.96
CA GLU A 45 -12.85 2.07 -16.32
C GLU A 45 -11.81 1.62 -15.31
N LEU A 46 -11.03 2.57 -14.76
CA LEU A 46 -10.06 2.28 -13.71
C LEU A 46 -10.76 1.82 -12.43
N LYS A 47 -11.74 2.58 -11.95
CA LYS A 47 -12.53 2.24 -10.74
C LYS A 47 -13.24 0.90 -10.89
N TRP A 48 -13.85 0.67 -12.04
CA TRP A 48 -14.48 -0.61 -12.35
C TRP A 48 -13.47 -1.77 -12.29
N SER A 49 -12.31 -1.61 -12.89
CA SER A 49 -11.26 -2.65 -12.89
C SER A 49 -10.75 -2.96 -11.49
N ILE A 50 -10.59 -1.94 -10.65
CA ILE A 50 -10.22 -2.09 -9.24
C ILE A 50 -11.31 -2.84 -8.46
N ALA A 51 -12.58 -2.46 -8.62
CA ALA A 51 -13.69 -3.11 -7.94
C ALA A 51 -13.80 -4.59 -8.33
N VAL A 52 -13.69 -4.91 -9.61
CA VAL A 52 -13.70 -6.29 -10.10
C VAL A 52 -12.50 -7.07 -9.56
N ALA A 53 -11.30 -6.49 -9.55
CA ALA A 53 -10.14 -7.12 -8.95
C ALA A 53 -10.35 -7.40 -7.46
N ARG A 54 -10.94 -6.45 -6.71
CA ARG A 54 -11.24 -6.64 -5.29
C ARG A 54 -12.24 -7.79 -5.06
N ILE A 55 -13.24 -7.92 -5.91
CA ILE A 55 -14.20 -9.04 -5.85
C ILE A 55 -13.50 -10.38 -6.13
N ILE A 56 -12.66 -10.42 -7.16
CA ILE A 56 -11.98 -11.66 -7.59
C ILE A 56 -10.95 -12.09 -6.54
N PHE A 57 -10.12 -11.18 -6.04
CA PHE A 57 -9.00 -11.51 -5.13
C PHE A 57 -9.40 -11.53 -3.65
N GLY A 58 -10.56 -10.99 -3.30
CA GLY A 58 -11.00 -10.91 -1.90
C GLY A 58 -10.27 -9.83 -1.08
N PRO A 59 -10.51 -9.76 0.23
CA PRO A 59 -10.05 -8.66 1.09
C PRO A 59 -8.55 -8.67 1.36
N GLU A 60 -7.90 -9.84 1.28
CA GLU A 60 -6.51 -10.03 1.71
C GLU A 60 -5.47 -9.60 0.66
N MET A 61 -5.85 -9.57 -0.61
CA MET A 61 -4.94 -9.16 -1.67
C MET A 61 -4.64 -7.66 -1.60
N SER A 62 -3.37 -7.33 -1.76
CA SER A 62 -2.96 -5.94 -1.95
C SER A 62 -3.28 -5.50 -3.38
N ILE A 63 -4.25 -4.60 -3.53
CA ILE A 63 -4.60 -3.98 -4.79
C ILE A 63 -4.12 -2.55 -4.75
N GLN A 64 -3.24 -2.22 -5.67
CA GLN A 64 -2.54 -0.96 -5.74
C GLN A 64 -2.99 -0.15 -6.95
N ALA A 65 -3.15 1.16 -6.77
CA ALA A 65 -3.25 2.11 -7.87
C ALA A 65 -2.31 3.29 -7.59
N PRO A 66 -1.43 3.66 -8.57
CA PRO A 66 -0.53 4.80 -8.43
C PRO A 66 -1.32 6.11 -8.36
N PRO A 67 -1.15 6.93 -7.30
CA PRO A 67 -1.99 8.11 -7.09
C PRO A 67 -1.65 9.26 -8.05
N ASN A 68 -0.45 9.30 -8.64
CA ASN A 68 -0.06 10.31 -9.63
C ASN A 68 -0.76 10.16 -10.98
N LEU A 69 -1.29 8.98 -11.30
CA LEU A 69 -1.97 8.74 -12.58
C LEU A 69 -3.46 9.10 -12.55
N SER A 70 -4.02 9.30 -11.38
CA SER A 70 -5.41 9.72 -11.17
C SER A 70 -5.44 10.74 -10.02
N PRO A 71 -4.91 11.96 -10.25
CA PRO A 71 -4.83 12.98 -9.20
C PRO A 71 -6.22 13.33 -8.68
N ASP A 72 -6.30 13.61 -7.39
CA ASP A 72 -7.52 13.97 -6.65
C ASP A 72 -8.60 12.88 -6.59
N SER A 73 -8.31 11.66 -7.06
CA SER A 73 -9.25 10.52 -7.07
C SER A 73 -8.99 9.51 -5.95
N GLU A 74 -8.13 9.80 -4.99
CA GLU A 74 -7.68 8.82 -3.98
C GLU A 74 -8.85 8.25 -3.16
N ILE A 75 -9.84 9.10 -2.83
CA ILE A 75 -11.03 8.68 -2.07
C ILE A 75 -11.86 7.69 -2.88
N GLU A 76 -12.10 7.97 -4.15
CA GLU A 76 -12.84 7.10 -5.07
C GLU A 76 -12.10 5.79 -5.34
N LEU A 77 -10.78 5.84 -5.48
CA LEU A 77 -9.95 4.64 -5.66
C LEU A 77 -10.00 3.74 -4.42
N ILE A 78 -9.95 4.34 -3.21
CA ILE A 78 -10.12 3.61 -1.95
C ILE A 78 -11.53 3.00 -1.88
N ALA A 79 -12.56 3.75 -2.24
CA ALA A 79 -13.93 3.27 -2.27
C ALA A 79 -14.12 2.13 -3.30
N ALA A 80 -13.43 2.20 -4.44
CA ALA A 80 -13.41 1.13 -5.45
C ALA A 80 -12.70 -0.14 -4.96
N GLY A 81 -11.79 -0.04 -3.96
CA GLY A 81 -11.24 -1.23 -3.32
C GLY A 81 -9.73 -1.33 -3.25
N ILE A 82 -8.96 -0.27 -3.56
CA ILE A 82 -7.53 -0.30 -3.29
C ILE A 82 -7.26 -0.30 -1.78
N ASN A 83 -6.14 -0.86 -1.41
CA ASN A 83 -5.59 -0.81 -0.06
C ASN A 83 -4.10 -0.50 -0.05
N ASP A 84 -3.56 -0.04 -1.18
CA ASP A 84 -2.16 0.35 -1.32
C ASP A 84 -2.01 1.42 -2.42
N PHE A 85 -1.11 2.37 -2.23
CA PHE A 85 -0.77 3.37 -3.24
C PHE A 85 0.56 3.09 -3.93
N GLY A 86 1.28 2.06 -3.48
CA GLY A 86 2.59 1.72 -3.99
C GLY A 86 3.71 2.60 -3.50
N GLY A 87 4.76 2.67 -4.29
CA GLY A 87 5.90 3.53 -4.01
C GLY A 87 5.60 4.97 -4.41
N VAL A 88 5.41 5.84 -3.44
CA VAL A 88 5.24 7.28 -3.65
C VAL A 88 6.52 7.99 -3.27
N SER A 89 7.15 8.68 -4.23
CA SER A 89 8.37 9.45 -3.97
C SER A 89 8.12 10.96 -4.03
N PRO A 90 8.19 11.68 -2.92
CA PRO A 90 8.05 13.14 -2.94
C PRO A 90 9.28 13.86 -3.50
N VAL A 91 10.39 13.16 -3.74
CA VAL A 91 11.69 13.76 -4.10
C VAL A 91 12.19 13.38 -5.49
N THR A 92 11.65 12.32 -6.09
CA THR A 92 12.03 11.89 -7.44
C THR A 92 10.81 11.91 -8.36
N PRO A 93 10.96 12.30 -9.63
CA PRO A 93 9.87 12.21 -10.59
C PRO A 93 9.54 10.74 -10.88
N ASP A 94 8.33 10.49 -11.35
CA ASP A 94 8.00 9.24 -12.03
C ASP A 94 8.72 9.24 -13.39
N HIS A 95 9.68 8.33 -13.56
CA HIS A 95 10.46 8.26 -14.80
C HIS A 95 9.67 7.69 -15.99
N VAL A 96 8.58 6.99 -15.72
CA VAL A 96 7.67 6.44 -16.74
C VAL A 96 6.63 7.48 -17.15
N ASN A 97 6.14 8.26 -16.18
CA ASN A 97 5.11 9.27 -16.36
C ASN A 97 5.60 10.61 -15.80
N PRO A 98 6.64 11.23 -16.39
CA PRO A 98 7.23 12.46 -15.84
C PRO A 98 6.27 13.66 -15.85
N GLU A 99 5.23 13.60 -16.66
CA GLU A 99 4.14 14.57 -16.70
C GLU A 99 3.14 14.45 -15.54
N ALA A 100 3.19 13.35 -14.78
CA ALA A 100 2.29 13.07 -13.67
C ALA A 100 3.07 13.11 -12.35
N PRO A 101 3.18 14.27 -11.68
CA PRO A 101 3.94 14.40 -10.45
C PRO A 101 3.28 13.63 -9.31
N TRP A 102 4.11 13.10 -8.41
CA TRP A 102 3.62 12.46 -7.21
C TRP A 102 2.89 13.45 -6.30
N PRO A 103 1.76 13.05 -5.68
CA PRO A 103 1.12 13.88 -4.68
C PRO A 103 2.00 14.02 -3.44
N GLN A 104 1.82 15.11 -2.72
CA GLN A 104 2.48 15.29 -1.44
C GLN A 104 1.90 14.28 -0.42
N LEU A 105 2.77 13.66 0.38
CA LEU A 105 2.37 12.67 1.39
C LEU A 105 1.33 13.22 2.38
N ALA A 106 1.41 14.51 2.72
CA ALA A 106 0.43 15.15 3.60
C ALA A 106 -0.98 15.20 2.97
N VAL A 107 -1.06 15.45 1.65
CA VAL A 107 -2.33 15.43 0.90
C VAL A 107 -2.88 14.01 0.84
N LEU A 108 -2.02 13.05 0.48
CA LEU A 108 -2.40 11.64 0.39
C LEU A 108 -2.92 11.11 1.75
N LYS A 109 -2.24 11.48 2.85
CA LYS A 109 -2.68 11.15 4.21
C LYS A 109 -4.05 11.75 4.52
N LYS A 110 -4.25 13.03 4.23
CA LYS A 110 -5.53 13.71 4.46
C LYS A 110 -6.68 13.03 3.70
N ASN A 111 -6.48 12.73 2.41
CA ASN A 111 -7.49 12.10 1.57
C ASN A 111 -7.80 10.67 2.04
N THR A 112 -6.77 9.93 2.49
CA THR A 112 -6.93 8.61 3.11
C THR A 112 -7.77 8.68 4.40
N GLU A 113 -7.51 9.68 5.25
CA GLU A 113 -8.29 9.92 6.49
C GLU A 113 -9.75 10.29 6.17
N GLN A 114 -10.00 11.08 5.14
CA GLN A 114 -11.37 11.40 4.67
C GLN A 114 -12.13 10.15 4.18
N ALA A 115 -11.43 9.17 3.65
CA ALA A 115 -11.98 7.86 3.30
C ALA A 115 -12.13 6.92 4.52
N ASN A 116 -11.97 7.41 5.75
CA ASN A 116 -11.98 6.62 6.99
C ASN A 116 -10.94 5.50 7.00
N LYS A 117 -9.76 5.77 6.45
CA LYS A 117 -8.61 4.86 6.44
C LYS A 117 -7.40 5.52 7.06
N VAL A 118 -6.35 4.76 7.34
CA VAL A 118 -5.07 5.25 7.84
C VAL A 118 -3.99 4.96 6.81
N LEU A 119 -3.25 6.00 6.41
CA LEU A 119 -2.08 5.84 5.56
C LEU A 119 -0.88 5.44 6.45
N VAL A 120 -0.28 4.31 6.13
CA VAL A 120 0.88 3.78 6.85
C VAL A 120 1.99 3.43 5.87
N ALA A 121 3.24 3.58 6.31
CA ALA A 121 4.39 3.19 5.50
C ALA A 121 4.63 1.68 5.61
N ARG A 122 5.05 1.06 4.51
CA ARG A 122 5.48 -0.33 4.44
C ARG A 122 6.82 -0.46 3.72
N LEU A 123 7.48 -1.58 3.88
CA LEU A 123 8.59 -1.98 3.02
C LEU A 123 8.07 -2.47 1.65
N PRO A 124 8.93 -2.60 0.63
CA PRO A 124 8.58 -3.22 -0.64
C PRO A 124 8.04 -4.65 -0.52
N ILE A 125 8.45 -5.36 0.54
CA ILE A 125 7.90 -6.67 0.89
C ILE A 125 6.72 -6.51 1.88
N TYR A 126 5.63 -7.22 1.63
CA TYR A 126 4.45 -7.16 2.49
C TYR A 126 4.60 -7.99 3.76
N PRO A 127 3.97 -7.58 4.87
CA PRO A 127 4.11 -8.23 6.17
C PRO A 127 3.91 -9.75 6.16
N ARG A 128 2.95 -10.26 5.39
CA ARG A 128 2.69 -11.70 5.29
C ARG A 128 3.85 -12.53 4.74
N TYR A 129 4.78 -11.91 4.02
CA TYR A 129 5.96 -12.56 3.45
C TYR A 129 7.18 -12.47 4.36
N LEU A 130 7.08 -11.71 5.47
CA LEU A 130 8.13 -11.52 6.47
C LEU A 130 8.05 -12.53 7.63
N SER A 131 7.06 -13.41 7.66
CA SER A 131 6.89 -14.37 8.76
C SER A 131 8.11 -15.26 8.94
N ALA A 132 8.41 -15.63 10.19
CA ALA A 132 9.52 -16.51 10.52
C ALA A 132 9.42 -17.84 9.75
N GLY A 133 10.50 -18.23 9.11
CA GLY A 133 10.54 -19.43 8.26
C GLY A 133 9.96 -19.24 6.87
N SER A 134 9.64 -18.01 6.47
CA SER A 134 9.19 -17.71 5.11
C SER A 134 10.28 -18.06 4.09
N SER A 135 9.92 -18.81 3.06
CA SER A 135 10.80 -19.11 1.92
C SER A 135 11.00 -17.91 0.96
N TRP A 136 10.31 -16.79 1.21
CA TRP A 136 10.34 -15.61 0.35
C TRP A 136 11.48 -14.65 0.67
N VAL A 137 12.11 -14.79 1.83
CA VAL A 137 13.21 -13.92 2.28
C VAL A 137 14.47 -14.77 2.45
N SER A 138 15.53 -14.37 1.78
CA SER A 138 16.84 -15.00 1.99
C SER A 138 17.32 -14.75 3.42
N SER A 139 17.89 -15.79 4.05
CA SER A 139 18.48 -15.66 5.39
C SER A 139 19.56 -14.58 5.49
N SER A 140 20.25 -14.29 4.38
CA SER A 140 21.30 -13.27 4.33
C SER A 140 20.80 -11.83 4.54
N ILE A 141 19.52 -11.55 4.33
CA ILE A 141 18.91 -10.22 4.49
C ILE A 141 17.81 -10.20 5.55
N ALA A 142 17.44 -11.34 6.11
CA ALA A 142 16.33 -11.44 7.05
C ALA A 142 16.52 -10.56 8.28
N ASP A 143 17.72 -10.57 8.88
CA ASP A 143 18.03 -9.77 10.05
C ASP A 143 17.99 -8.26 9.77
N ASP A 144 18.44 -7.85 8.60
CA ASP A 144 18.37 -6.45 8.18
C ASP A 144 16.93 -5.99 7.97
N LEU A 145 16.11 -6.83 7.32
CA LEU A 145 14.69 -6.54 7.13
C LEU A 145 13.97 -6.40 8.48
N LEU A 146 14.24 -7.29 9.44
CA LEU A 146 13.63 -7.25 10.76
C LEU A 146 13.97 -5.98 11.55
N ARG A 147 15.12 -5.34 11.27
CA ARG A 147 15.47 -4.05 11.87
C ARG A 147 14.64 -2.88 11.34
N HIS A 148 14.09 -3.02 10.14
CA HIS A 148 13.33 -1.98 9.45
C HIS A 148 11.81 -2.11 9.59
N VAL A 149 11.33 -3.15 10.25
CA VAL A 149 9.90 -3.37 10.46
C VAL A 149 9.50 -3.27 11.92
N ASP A 150 8.25 -2.90 12.15
CA ASP A 150 7.61 -2.96 13.46
C ASP A 150 7.05 -4.37 13.74
N ALA A 151 6.36 -4.52 14.87
CA ALA A 151 5.74 -5.79 15.25
C ALA A 151 4.62 -6.26 14.30
N SER A 152 4.10 -5.37 13.47
CA SER A 152 3.08 -5.68 12.45
C SER A 152 3.69 -5.98 11.07
N GLY A 153 5.02 -5.93 10.95
CA GLY A 153 5.73 -6.10 9.69
C GLY A 153 5.71 -4.87 8.80
N LEU A 154 5.30 -3.71 9.32
CA LEU A 154 5.29 -2.43 8.64
C LEU A 154 6.61 -1.72 8.76
N ALA A 155 6.85 -0.72 7.89
CA ALA A 155 8.05 0.10 7.99
C ALA A 155 8.09 0.84 9.33
N ARG A 156 9.20 0.72 10.05
CA ARG A 156 9.45 1.50 11.26
C ARG A 156 9.55 2.97 10.92
N THR A 157 8.88 3.78 11.73
CA THR A 157 8.90 5.24 11.61
C THR A 157 9.91 5.89 12.55
N ASP A 158 10.52 5.12 13.44
CA ASP A 158 11.58 5.55 14.36
C ASP A 158 12.88 4.80 14.06
N SER A 159 14.00 5.42 14.43
CA SER A 159 15.33 4.84 14.32
C SER A 159 15.81 4.19 15.63
N TRP A 160 14.97 4.22 16.68
CA TRP A 160 15.37 3.67 17.97
C TRP A 160 15.25 2.15 17.98
N VAL A 161 16.26 1.48 18.51
CA VAL A 161 16.26 0.03 18.79
C VAL A 161 16.58 -0.25 20.24
N PRO A 162 16.00 -1.27 20.89
CA PRO A 162 16.37 -1.66 22.25
C PRO A 162 17.87 -1.92 22.38
N GLY A 163 18.48 -1.37 23.41
CA GLY A 163 19.92 -1.52 23.67
C GLY A 163 20.81 -0.44 23.04
N GLU A 164 20.26 0.49 22.26
CA GLU A 164 21.00 1.67 21.84
C GLU A 164 21.17 2.69 22.97
N LEU A 165 22.27 3.46 22.90
CA LEU A 165 22.54 4.54 23.86
C LEU A 165 21.62 5.76 23.68
N THR A 166 20.84 5.80 22.62
CA THR A 166 19.87 6.86 22.34
C THR A 166 18.63 6.73 23.22
N LYS A 167 18.06 7.86 23.61
CA LYS A 167 16.85 7.88 24.41
C LYS A 167 15.68 7.28 23.62
N ALA A 168 14.93 6.40 24.25
CA ALA A 168 13.69 5.86 23.67
C ALA A 168 12.76 7.00 23.24
N PRO A 169 12.05 6.87 22.11
CA PRO A 169 11.20 7.92 21.52
C PRO A 169 10.04 8.33 22.43
N PHE A 170 9.71 7.52 23.43
CA PHE A 170 8.64 7.82 24.38
C PHE A 170 8.95 7.21 25.77
N SER A 171 8.38 7.79 26.81
CA SER A 171 8.51 7.27 28.17
C SER A 171 7.57 6.08 28.42
N VAL A 172 7.96 5.20 29.35
CA VAL A 172 7.14 4.02 29.73
C VAL A 172 5.72 4.40 30.15
N GLY A 173 5.50 5.60 30.68
CA GLY A 173 4.16 6.10 31.01
C GLY A 173 3.25 6.36 29.81
N GLN A 174 3.80 6.50 28.61
CA GLN A 174 3.03 6.68 27.39
C GLN A 174 2.53 5.35 26.80
N PHE A 175 3.11 4.21 27.19
CA PHE A 175 2.62 2.89 26.80
C PHE A 175 1.18 2.62 27.21
N LYS A 176 0.72 3.20 28.33
CA LYS A 176 -0.67 3.07 28.78
C LYS A 176 -1.69 3.72 27.85
N LYS A 177 -1.22 4.53 26.88
CA LYS A 177 -2.04 5.26 25.90
C LYS A 177 -1.92 4.70 24.49
N VAL A 178 -1.17 3.63 24.29
CA VAL A 178 -1.06 3.02 22.95
C VAL A 178 -2.32 2.19 22.67
N HIS A 179 -2.97 2.51 21.59
CA HIS A 179 -4.18 1.84 21.12
C HIS A 179 -4.01 0.33 21.07
N LYS A 180 -4.97 -0.39 21.61
CA LYS A 180 -5.18 -1.81 21.33
C LYS A 180 -5.72 -1.97 19.92
N GLY A 181 -4.90 -1.72 18.94
CA GLY A 181 -5.24 -1.90 17.52
C GLY A 181 -4.03 -2.40 16.77
N SER A 182 -4.18 -3.44 16.00
CA SER A 182 -3.14 -3.88 15.08
C SER A 182 -3.03 -2.87 13.96
N TYR A 183 -1.86 -2.29 13.80
CA TYR A 183 -1.50 -1.52 12.62
C TYR A 183 -1.05 -2.50 11.55
N ILE A 184 -1.87 -2.71 10.56
CA ILE A 184 -1.53 -3.52 9.41
C ILE A 184 -1.15 -2.58 8.27
N GLY A 185 -0.05 -2.83 7.60
CA GLY A 185 0.65 -2.00 6.66
C GLY A 185 -0.01 -1.63 5.38
N ARG A 186 -1.22 -1.17 5.44
CA ARG A 186 -2.05 -0.86 4.29
C ARG A 186 -2.89 0.36 4.59
N ILE A 187 -3.70 0.76 3.62
CA ILE A 187 -4.85 1.61 3.88
C ILE A 187 -5.86 0.78 4.69
N GLU A 188 -5.88 0.98 6.00
CA GLU A 188 -6.81 0.29 6.88
C GLU A 188 -8.05 1.10 7.15
N LYS A 189 -9.14 0.41 7.49
CA LYS A 189 -10.32 1.08 8.02
C LYS A 189 -9.92 1.76 9.32
N ARG A 190 -10.10 3.07 9.38
CA ARG A 190 -9.94 3.81 10.62
C ARG A 190 -10.90 3.18 11.63
N LEU A 191 -10.36 2.66 12.72
CA LEU A 191 -11.18 2.23 13.84
C LEU A 191 -11.93 3.48 14.28
N ASP A 192 -13.26 3.41 14.21
CA ASP A 192 -14.11 4.53 14.52
C ASP A 192 -13.78 5.08 15.91
N GLN A 193 -14.02 6.34 16.04
CA GLN A 193 -13.78 7.17 17.21
C GLN A 193 -14.37 6.62 18.54
N GLY A 194 -14.94 5.44 18.53
CA GLY A 194 -15.44 4.71 19.68
C GLY A 194 -14.43 3.82 20.41
N LEU A 195 -13.19 3.68 19.89
CA LEU A 195 -12.10 3.14 20.68
C LEU A 195 -11.48 4.28 21.50
N GLU A 196 -12.25 4.78 22.44
CA GLU A 196 -11.68 5.52 23.54
C GLU A 196 -10.62 4.68 24.20
N LEU A 197 -9.46 5.28 24.41
CA LEU A 197 -8.40 4.74 25.23
C LEU A 197 -9.01 4.43 26.58
N SER A 198 -9.22 3.16 26.84
CA SER A 198 -9.53 2.76 28.23
C SER A 198 -8.32 3.10 29.08
N GLU A 199 -8.54 3.99 30.03
CA GLU A 199 -7.58 4.33 31.05
C GLU A 199 -7.00 3.10 31.76
#